data_94b0725b427b320f0050a111a0e87290
#
_entry.id   94b0725b427b320f0050a111a0e87290
#
_cell.length_a   1.000
_cell.length_b   1.000
_cell.length_c   1.000
_cell.angle_alpha   90.00
_cell.angle_beta   90.00
_cell.angle_gamma   90.00
#
_symmetry.space_group_name_H-M   'P 1'
#
loop_
_entity.id
_entity.type
_entity.pdbx_description
1 polymer ?
#
loop_
_entity_poly.entity_id
_entity_poly.type
_entity_poly.pdbx_seq_one_letter_code
_entity_poly.pdbx_strand_id
1 'polypeptide(L)'
;MTAGRIIKNFNGYYYVETPDKEIVTCKIKGKMKQVRFSAVTGDMVEFEKNPDGESMIKTILSRRNFMERPTMANLDCIVIAFACADPDFSCLLADKMLAFAERAGIEAVLCLNKTDLVSEAQLEEIAGVYRKAGYTVFTVSTFNGTGLEALKEYLNGKISAFAGPSGVGKSSMLNALQPGIALQTGKVSEKIGRGRHTTRYAQLLPFNGGYLADTPGFGNLLAENIDARELYKYFREFKNFEHGCKFVPCTHTHEPVCGVKNAVEEGKIAASRYESYLAILDEIKLLKEKSGKR
;
A
#
# COMPACT_ATOMS: atom_id res chain seq x y z
N MET A 1 -2.49 30.98 11.86
CA MET A 1 -1.93 29.88 11.04
C MET A 1 -3.10 29.08 10.50
N THR A 2 -3.00 28.62 9.27
CA THR A 2 -4.05 27.82 8.61
C THR A 2 -3.55 26.37 8.53
N ALA A 3 -4.41 25.42 8.84
CA ALA A 3 -4.11 23.99 8.66
C ALA A 3 -4.55 23.52 7.28
N GLY A 4 -3.84 22.54 6.72
CA GLY A 4 -4.21 21.93 5.44
C GLY A 4 -3.45 20.65 5.16
N ARG A 5 -3.84 19.95 4.10
CA ARG A 5 -3.22 18.71 3.64
C ARG A 5 -2.36 18.95 2.41
N ILE A 6 -1.15 18.45 2.41
CA ILE A 6 -0.33 18.42 1.20
C ILE A 6 -0.92 17.40 0.23
N ILE A 7 -1.51 17.89 -0.87
CA ILE A 7 -2.08 17.03 -1.92
C ILE A 7 -1.08 16.74 -3.03
N LYS A 8 -0.02 17.54 -3.14
CA LYS A 8 1.03 17.37 -4.17
C LYS A 8 2.32 18.05 -3.73
N ASN A 9 3.44 17.45 -4.10
CA ASN A 9 4.77 18.05 -3.99
C ASN A 9 5.44 18.02 -5.36
N PHE A 10 5.80 19.19 -5.89
CA PHE A 10 6.41 19.33 -7.21
C PHE A 10 7.41 20.49 -7.26
N ASN A 11 8.63 20.24 -7.73
CA ASN A 11 9.68 21.25 -7.90
C ASN A 11 9.95 22.12 -6.64
N GLY A 12 9.85 21.52 -5.45
CA GLY A 12 10.08 22.22 -4.18
C GLY A 12 8.93 23.09 -3.72
N TYR A 13 7.79 23.04 -4.42
CA TYR A 13 6.53 23.62 -4.00
C TYR A 13 5.59 22.54 -3.46
N TYR A 14 4.83 22.93 -2.44
CA TYR A 14 3.84 22.09 -1.77
C TYR A 14 2.46 22.67 -2.01
N TYR A 15 1.60 21.91 -2.62
CA TYR A 15 0.20 22.30 -2.84
C TYR A 15 -0.62 21.81 -1.66
N VAL A 16 -1.06 22.75 -0.84
CA VAL A 16 -1.78 22.47 0.41
C VAL A 16 -3.24 22.78 0.21
N GLU A 17 -4.10 21.78 0.38
CA GLU A 17 -5.55 21.95 0.37
C GLU A 17 -6.02 22.27 1.78
N THR A 18 -6.76 23.38 1.92
CA THR A 18 -7.40 23.81 3.18
C THR A 18 -8.71 23.04 3.41
N PRO A 19 -9.31 23.11 4.61
CA PRO A 19 -10.64 22.56 4.87
C PRO A 19 -11.72 23.10 3.94
N ASP A 20 -11.60 24.36 3.50
CA ASP A 20 -12.51 25.00 2.56
C ASP A 20 -12.25 24.64 1.09
N LYS A 21 -11.40 23.64 0.84
CA LYS A 21 -11.01 23.15 -0.49
C LYS A 21 -10.21 24.15 -1.35
N GLU A 22 -9.70 25.23 -0.74
CA GLU A 22 -8.76 26.11 -1.42
C GLU A 22 -7.37 25.45 -1.48
N ILE A 23 -6.72 25.54 -2.66
CA ILE A 23 -5.35 25.03 -2.84
C ILE A 23 -4.37 26.20 -2.76
N VAL A 24 -3.51 26.17 -1.75
CA VAL A 24 -2.49 27.20 -1.50
C VAL A 24 -1.11 26.62 -1.85
N THR A 25 -0.37 27.34 -2.69
CA THR A 25 1.02 26.98 -3.00
C THR A 25 1.95 27.47 -1.90
N CYS A 26 2.66 26.53 -1.27
CA CYS A 26 3.55 26.79 -0.16
C CYS A 26 4.99 26.40 -0.46
N LYS A 27 5.93 27.01 0.25
CA LYS A 27 7.31 26.57 0.39
C LYS A 27 7.61 26.12 1.82
N ILE A 28 8.74 25.45 2.00
CA ILE A 28 9.23 25.04 3.33
C ILE A 28 10.53 25.79 3.64
N LYS A 29 10.74 26.19 4.92
CA LYS A 29 11.96 26.88 5.32
C LYS A 29 13.20 25.98 5.23
N GLY A 30 14.37 26.60 4.93
CA GLY A 30 15.63 25.89 4.65
C GLY A 30 16.07 24.89 5.74
N LYS A 31 15.88 25.19 7.02
CA LYS A 31 16.20 24.25 8.13
C LYS A 31 15.38 22.95 8.10
N MET A 32 14.13 23.02 7.66
CA MET A 32 13.27 21.83 7.53
C MET A 32 13.59 21.04 6.25
N LYS A 33 14.19 21.65 5.22
CA LYS A 33 14.64 20.95 3.99
C LYS A 33 15.79 19.98 4.24
N GLN A 34 16.55 20.16 5.32
CA GLN A 34 17.71 19.31 5.66
C GLN A 34 17.32 17.94 6.21
N VAL A 35 16.07 17.79 6.63
CA VAL A 35 15.56 16.50 7.11
C VAL A 35 15.04 15.70 5.92
N ARG A 36 15.56 14.49 5.74
CA ARG A 36 15.05 13.55 4.73
C ARG A 36 13.56 13.31 4.95
N PHE A 37 12.75 13.48 3.89
CA PHE A 37 11.28 13.37 3.97
C PHE A 37 10.64 14.38 4.94
N SER A 38 11.16 15.60 5.00
CA SER A 38 10.64 16.64 5.88
C SER A 38 9.15 16.90 5.67
N ALA A 39 8.69 17.08 4.43
CA ALA A 39 7.28 17.20 4.08
C ALA A 39 6.98 16.34 2.86
N VAL A 40 5.89 15.60 2.90
CA VAL A 40 5.49 14.66 1.84
C VAL A 40 4.01 14.78 1.52
N THR A 41 3.61 14.26 0.39
CA THR A 41 2.19 14.17 0.01
C THR A 41 1.41 13.36 1.06
N GLY A 42 0.27 13.88 1.49
CA GLY A 42 -0.55 13.31 2.57
C GLY A 42 -0.32 13.93 3.94
N ASP A 43 0.78 14.66 4.16
CA ASP A 43 1.02 15.34 5.44
C ASP A 43 -0.06 16.39 5.76
N MET A 44 -0.44 16.46 7.02
CA MET A 44 -1.14 17.60 7.59
C MET A 44 -0.11 18.63 8.05
N VAL A 45 -0.30 19.87 7.65
CA VAL A 45 0.63 20.96 7.93
C VAL A 45 -0.09 22.20 8.43
N GLU A 46 0.64 23.01 9.18
CA GLU A 46 0.26 24.39 9.48
C GLU A 46 1.13 25.33 8.66
N PHE A 47 0.52 26.29 8.02
CA PHE A 47 1.19 27.25 7.17
C PHE A 47 0.69 28.67 7.39
N GLU A 48 1.54 29.62 7.06
CA GLU A 48 1.22 31.04 7.05
C GLU A 48 0.91 31.45 5.60
N LYS A 49 -0.35 31.86 5.39
CA LYS A 49 -0.80 32.35 4.10
C LYS A 49 -0.26 33.78 3.88
N ASN A 50 0.35 34.01 2.75
CA ASN A 50 0.77 35.33 2.32
C ASN A 50 0.04 35.69 1.02
N PRO A 51 -0.91 36.62 1.04
CA PRO A 51 -1.68 37.02 -0.13
C PRO A 51 -0.82 37.64 -1.25
N ASP A 52 0.24 38.36 -0.84
CA ASP A 52 1.10 39.12 -1.77
C ASP A 52 2.43 38.41 -2.07
N GLY A 53 2.58 37.15 -1.67
CA GLY A 53 3.82 36.41 -1.83
C GLY A 53 3.71 34.92 -1.59
N GLU A 54 4.86 34.28 -1.32
CA GLU A 54 4.93 32.84 -1.09
C GLU A 54 4.43 32.46 0.31
N SER A 55 3.43 31.61 0.41
CA SER A 55 2.99 31.00 1.65
C SER A 55 4.02 29.99 2.17
N MET A 56 4.13 29.86 3.50
CA MET A 56 5.22 29.10 4.13
C MET A 56 4.70 28.06 5.11
N ILE A 57 5.05 26.81 4.92
CA ILE A 57 4.84 25.74 5.89
C ILE A 57 5.72 26.00 7.12
N LYS A 58 5.10 26.02 8.27
CA LYS A 58 5.73 26.27 9.59
C LYS A 58 5.90 24.99 10.38
N THR A 59 4.89 24.11 10.33
CA THR A 59 4.82 22.88 11.13
C THR A 59 4.29 21.73 10.28
N ILE A 60 4.87 20.55 10.45
CA ILE A 60 4.33 19.29 9.95
C ILE A 60 3.74 18.57 11.15
N LEU A 61 2.45 18.24 11.10
CA LEU A 61 1.77 17.56 12.18
C LEU A 61 2.17 16.08 12.25
N SER A 62 1.90 15.44 13.38
CA SER A 62 2.22 14.01 13.59
C SER A 62 1.56 13.14 12.53
N ARG A 63 2.36 12.25 11.94
CA ARG A 63 1.90 11.26 10.97
C ARG A 63 1.30 10.06 11.68
N ARG A 64 0.19 9.54 11.15
CA ARG A 64 -0.38 8.24 11.59
C ARG A 64 0.44 7.08 11.05
N ASN A 65 0.87 7.21 9.80
CA ASN A 65 1.73 6.26 9.11
C ASN A 65 2.57 6.97 8.06
N PHE A 66 3.61 6.28 7.58
CA PHE A 66 4.53 6.83 6.59
C PHE A 66 5.08 5.71 5.69
N MET A 67 5.12 5.97 4.40
CA MET A 67 5.77 5.15 3.39
C MET A 67 6.94 5.89 2.76
N GLU A 68 8.08 5.21 2.61
CA GLU A 68 9.23 5.77 1.91
C GLU A 68 9.13 5.64 0.38
N ARG A 69 8.50 4.57 -0.09
CA ARG A 69 8.39 4.28 -1.54
C ARG A 69 7.03 3.67 -1.88
N PRO A 70 6.18 4.40 -2.59
CA PRO A 70 6.28 5.83 -2.88
C PRO A 70 6.22 6.69 -1.60
N THR A 71 6.87 7.86 -1.62
CA THR A 71 6.96 8.72 -0.43
C THR A 71 5.62 9.39 -0.15
N MET A 72 4.90 8.92 0.88
CA MET A 72 3.59 9.40 1.29
C MET A 72 3.34 9.22 2.78
N ALA A 73 2.40 9.99 3.32
CA ALA A 73 1.97 9.89 4.72
C ALA A 73 0.45 9.87 4.82
N ASN A 74 -0.03 9.38 5.98
CA ASN A 74 -1.43 9.44 6.39
C ASN A 74 -2.42 8.75 5.43
N LEU A 75 -2.01 7.65 4.80
CA LEU A 75 -2.92 6.79 4.06
C LEU A 75 -3.88 6.08 5.03
N ASP A 76 -5.15 5.97 4.64
CA ASP A 76 -6.15 5.20 5.39
C ASP A 76 -6.10 3.73 5.01
N CYS A 77 -5.94 3.42 3.72
CA CYS A 77 -5.83 2.04 3.28
C CYS A 77 -5.05 1.87 1.96
N ILE A 78 -4.56 0.65 1.75
CA ILE A 78 -4.02 0.17 0.48
C ILE A 78 -4.92 -0.93 -0.04
N VAL A 79 -5.48 -0.75 -1.24
CA VAL A 79 -6.19 -1.78 -1.99
C VAL A 79 -5.16 -2.57 -2.78
N ILE A 80 -4.89 -3.79 -2.32
CA ILE A 80 -3.96 -4.72 -2.97
C ILE A 80 -4.77 -5.52 -3.99
N ALA A 81 -4.65 -5.14 -5.26
CA ALA A 81 -5.44 -5.68 -6.36
C ALA A 81 -4.71 -6.81 -7.08
N PHE A 82 -5.38 -7.93 -7.23
CA PHE A 82 -4.96 -9.08 -8.03
C PHE A 82 -6.08 -9.53 -8.96
N ALA A 83 -5.73 -10.18 -10.06
CA ALA A 83 -6.69 -10.93 -10.86
C ALA A 83 -6.80 -12.35 -10.30
N CYS A 84 -8.00 -12.95 -10.39
CA CYS A 84 -8.20 -14.37 -10.09
C CYS A 84 -7.60 -15.26 -11.18
N ALA A 85 -7.62 -14.75 -12.43
CA ALA A 85 -7.01 -15.36 -13.60
C ALA A 85 -6.56 -14.28 -14.59
N ASP A 86 -5.61 -14.58 -15.45
CA ASP A 86 -5.07 -13.71 -16.51
C ASP A 86 -4.69 -12.28 -16.01
N PRO A 87 -3.58 -12.14 -15.28
CA PRO A 87 -2.60 -13.18 -14.89
C PRO A 87 -3.06 -14.00 -13.68
N ASP A 88 -2.48 -15.19 -13.53
CA ASP A 88 -2.75 -16.05 -12.38
C ASP A 88 -2.45 -15.38 -11.06
N PHE A 89 -3.23 -15.73 -10.03
CA PHE A 89 -3.05 -15.22 -8.70
C PHE A 89 -1.74 -15.75 -8.09
N SER A 90 -0.92 -14.85 -7.56
CA SER A 90 0.35 -15.18 -6.90
C SER A 90 0.24 -14.94 -5.39
N CYS A 91 0.10 -16.03 -4.61
CA CYS A 91 0.08 -15.97 -3.14
C CYS A 91 1.33 -15.23 -2.61
N LEU A 92 2.50 -15.63 -3.06
CA LEU A 92 3.76 -15.03 -2.60
C LEU A 92 3.82 -13.52 -2.81
N LEU A 93 3.37 -13.03 -3.97
CA LEU A 93 3.37 -11.59 -4.25
C LEU A 93 2.32 -10.86 -3.43
N ALA A 94 1.13 -11.43 -3.27
CA ALA A 94 0.08 -10.87 -2.41
C ALA A 94 0.57 -10.76 -0.96
N ASP A 95 1.19 -11.81 -0.45
CA ASP A 95 1.71 -11.86 0.92
C ASP A 95 2.85 -10.89 1.17
N LYS A 96 3.74 -10.68 0.19
CA LYS A 96 4.76 -9.62 0.25
C LYS A 96 4.13 -8.23 0.37
N MET A 97 3.10 -7.95 -0.42
CA MET A 97 2.43 -6.65 -0.42
C MET A 97 1.65 -6.42 0.87
N LEU A 98 1.00 -7.47 1.41
CA LEU A 98 0.32 -7.43 2.70
C LEU A 98 1.31 -7.17 3.84
N ALA A 99 2.42 -7.92 3.91
CA ALA A 99 3.45 -7.72 4.91
C ALA A 99 4.07 -6.32 4.86
N PHE A 100 4.22 -5.74 3.67
CA PHE A 100 4.65 -4.36 3.51
C PHE A 100 3.65 -3.37 4.12
N ALA A 101 2.35 -3.52 3.85
CA ALA A 101 1.31 -2.66 4.39
C ALA A 101 1.21 -2.77 5.92
N GLU A 102 1.29 -3.99 6.47
CA GLU A 102 1.35 -4.24 7.91
C GLU A 102 2.54 -3.51 8.56
N ARG A 103 3.72 -3.63 7.96
CA ARG A 103 4.91 -2.93 8.44
C ARG A 103 4.76 -1.42 8.43
N ALA A 104 4.10 -0.88 7.40
CA ALA A 104 3.86 0.56 7.29
C ALA A 104 2.77 1.06 8.24
N GLY A 105 2.08 0.18 8.96
CA GLY A 105 0.93 0.51 9.81
C GLY A 105 -0.25 1.06 9.01
N ILE A 106 -0.43 0.56 7.77
CA ILE A 106 -1.51 0.97 6.88
C ILE A 106 -2.47 -0.19 6.70
N GLU A 107 -3.76 0.06 6.83
CA GLU A 107 -4.75 -0.98 6.58
C GLU A 107 -4.66 -1.49 5.15
N ALA A 108 -4.59 -2.82 4.99
CA ALA A 108 -4.58 -3.48 3.69
C ALA A 108 -5.88 -4.23 3.46
N VAL A 109 -6.47 -4.04 2.29
CA VAL A 109 -7.57 -4.86 1.79
C VAL A 109 -7.15 -5.57 0.52
N LEU A 110 -7.50 -6.84 0.40
CA LEU A 110 -7.26 -7.60 -0.82
C LEU A 110 -8.44 -7.42 -1.76
N CYS A 111 -8.18 -7.06 -3.00
CA CYS A 111 -9.20 -6.94 -4.03
C CYS A 111 -8.93 -7.92 -5.17
N LEU A 112 -9.76 -8.94 -5.28
CA LEU A 112 -9.69 -9.98 -6.31
C LEU A 112 -10.57 -9.57 -7.47
N ASN A 113 -9.95 -9.18 -8.58
CA ASN A 113 -10.62 -8.78 -9.81
C ASN A 113 -10.72 -9.93 -10.82
N LYS A 114 -11.53 -9.73 -11.85
CA LYS A 114 -11.81 -10.70 -12.92
C LYS A 114 -12.45 -11.98 -12.38
N THR A 115 -13.33 -11.83 -11.40
CA THR A 115 -14.06 -12.98 -10.82
C THR A 115 -14.95 -13.68 -11.82
N ASP A 116 -15.29 -13.02 -12.92
CA ASP A 116 -16.01 -13.58 -14.07
C ASP A 116 -15.23 -14.66 -14.85
N LEU A 117 -13.91 -14.79 -14.63
CA LEU A 117 -13.05 -15.77 -15.30
C LEU A 117 -12.85 -17.08 -14.50
N VAL A 118 -13.38 -17.17 -13.29
CA VAL A 118 -13.20 -18.33 -12.41
C VAL A 118 -14.54 -18.81 -11.82
N SER A 119 -14.59 -20.06 -11.38
CA SER A 119 -15.73 -20.58 -10.65
C SER A 119 -15.80 -20.04 -9.21
N GLU A 120 -16.98 -20.11 -8.58
CA GLU A 120 -17.14 -19.72 -7.17
C GLU A 120 -16.22 -20.53 -6.25
N ALA A 121 -16.00 -21.81 -6.53
CA ALA A 121 -15.12 -22.68 -5.75
C ALA A 121 -13.65 -22.19 -5.81
N GLN A 122 -13.16 -21.87 -7.01
CA GLN A 122 -11.81 -21.32 -7.19
C GLN A 122 -11.67 -19.93 -6.54
N LEU A 123 -12.70 -19.10 -6.64
CA LEU A 123 -12.70 -17.78 -5.99
C LEU A 123 -12.63 -17.91 -4.47
N GLU A 124 -13.42 -18.83 -3.87
CA GLU A 124 -13.44 -19.03 -2.43
C GLU A 124 -12.15 -19.71 -1.93
N GLU A 125 -11.52 -20.56 -2.72
CA GLU A 125 -10.20 -21.12 -2.40
C GLU A 125 -9.16 -20.00 -2.18
N ILE A 126 -9.14 -19.00 -3.06
CA ILE A 126 -8.24 -17.84 -2.89
C ILE A 126 -8.72 -16.92 -1.76
N ALA A 127 -9.98 -16.49 -1.81
CA ALA A 127 -10.50 -15.47 -0.90
C ALA A 127 -10.55 -15.97 0.56
N GLY A 128 -10.90 -17.25 0.75
CA GLY A 128 -11.00 -17.88 2.07
C GLY A 128 -9.69 -17.89 2.84
N VAL A 129 -8.56 -18.08 2.16
CA VAL A 129 -7.21 -18.00 2.76
C VAL A 129 -7.01 -16.65 3.45
N TYR A 130 -7.31 -15.56 2.76
CA TYR A 130 -7.05 -14.21 3.25
C TYR A 130 -8.11 -13.73 4.25
N ARG A 131 -9.39 -14.11 4.08
CA ARG A 131 -10.42 -13.88 5.09
C ARG A 131 -10.08 -14.57 6.40
N LYS A 132 -9.60 -15.82 6.34
CA LYS A 132 -9.13 -16.57 7.51
C LYS A 132 -7.93 -15.92 8.18
N ALA A 133 -7.03 -15.33 7.41
CA ALA A 133 -5.91 -14.55 7.93
C ALA A 133 -6.32 -13.20 8.53
N GLY A 134 -7.62 -12.81 8.44
CA GLY A 134 -8.19 -11.60 9.03
C GLY A 134 -8.15 -10.37 8.11
N TYR A 135 -7.96 -10.56 6.80
CA TYR A 135 -8.03 -9.46 5.84
C TYR A 135 -9.44 -9.26 5.30
N THR A 136 -9.80 -8.01 5.06
CA THR A 136 -10.98 -7.69 4.26
C THR A 136 -10.70 -8.04 2.80
N VAL A 137 -11.57 -8.86 2.18
CA VAL A 137 -11.41 -9.31 0.80
C VAL A 137 -12.61 -8.86 -0.01
N PHE A 138 -12.36 -8.03 -1.01
CA PHE A 138 -13.33 -7.65 -2.04
C PHE A 138 -13.14 -8.55 -3.26
N THR A 139 -14.26 -9.06 -3.76
CA THR A 139 -14.31 -9.85 -4.99
C THR A 139 -15.07 -9.04 -6.03
N VAL A 140 -14.39 -8.66 -7.12
CA VAL A 140 -14.94 -7.74 -8.10
C VAL A 140 -14.77 -8.25 -9.52
N SER A 141 -15.66 -7.82 -10.41
CA SER A 141 -15.45 -7.93 -11.85
C SER A 141 -15.67 -6.56 -12.49
N THR A 142 -14.63 -6.03 -13.08
CA THR A 142 -14.74 -4.78 -13.86
C THR A 142 -15.44 -4.99 -15.20
N PHE A 143 -15.66 -6.23 -15.62
CA PHE A 143 -16.37 -6.60 -16.84
C PHE A 143 -17.88 -6.47 -16.67
N ASN A 144 -18.43 -7.00 -15.58
CA ASN A 144 -19.87 -7.04 -15.32
C ASN A 144 -20.34 -6.14 -14.17
N GLY A 145 -19.42 -5.45 -13.47
CA GLY A 145 -19.73 -4.51 -12.38
C GLY A 145 -19.89 -5.15 -11.00
N THR A 146 -19.81 -6.48 -10.89
CA THR A 146 -19.98 -7.19 -9.61
C THR A 146 -18.99 -6.68 -8.55
N GLY A 147 -19.47 -6.43 -7.33
CA GLY A 147 -18.65 -6.08 -6.15
C GLY A 147 -18.08 -4.67 -6.15
N LEU A 148 -18.17 -3.89 -7.24
CA LEU A 148 -17.59 -2.55 -7.33
C LEU A 148 -18.24 -1.55 -6.36
N GLU A 149 -19.56 -1.61 -6.17
CA GLU A 149 -20.26 -0.69 -5.28
C GLU A 149 -19.84 -0.88 -3.81
N ALA A 150 -19.69 -2.12 -3.36
CA ALA A 150 -19.20 -2.43 -2.01
C ALA A 150 -17.77 -1.91 -1.79
N LEU A 151 -16.89 -2.05 -2.79
CA LEU A 151 -15.54 -1.48 -2.74
C LEU A 151 -15.59 0.04 -2.71
N LYS A 152 -16.45 0.67 -3.51
CA LYS A 152 -16.62 2.12 -3.57
C LYS A 152 -17.11 2.68 -2.23
N GLU A 153 -18.10 2.06 -1.63
CA GLU A 153 -18.62 2.44 -0.32
C GLU A 153 -17.54 2.33 0.76
N TYR A 154 -16.77 1.24 0.77
CA TYR A 154 -15.65 1.06 1.69
C TYR A 154 -14.59 2.17 1.58
N LEU A 155 -14.35 2.67 0.36
CA LEU A 155 -13.36 3.71 0.08
C LEU A 155 -13.88 5.13 0.31
N ASN A 156 -15.17 5.30 0.63
CA ASN A 156 -15.77 6.62 0.82
C ASN A 156 -15.06 7.40 1.95
N GLY A 157 -14.67 8.62 1.64
CA GLY A 157 -14.00 9.53 2.59
C GLY A 157 -12.56 9.17 2.94
N LYS A 158 -12.01 8.06 2.43
CA LYS A 158 -10.66 7.58 2.75
C LYS A 158 -9.60 8.14 1.80
N ILE A 159 -8.37 8.21 2.32
CA ILE A 159 -7.17 8.37 1.48
C ILE A 159 -6.67 6.98 1.15
N SER A 160 -6.88 6.54 -0.06
CA SER A 160 -6.58 5.18 -0.50
C SER A 160 -5.51 5.16 -1.59
N ALA A 161 -4.81 4.03 -1.70
CA ALA A 161 -3.88 3.75 -2.77
C ALA A 161 -4.19 2.38 -3.38
N PHE A 162 -3.96 2.22 -4.68
CA PHE A 162 -4.10 0.93 -5.35
C PHE A 162 -2.72 0.36 -5.68
N ALA A 163 -2.45 -0.82 -5.17
CA ALA A 163 -1.24 -1.58 -5.40
C ALA A 163 -1.55 -2.90 -6.10
N GLY A 164 -0.57 -3.51 -6.74
CA GLY A 164 -0.74 -4.81 -7.41
C GLY A 164 0.04 -4.90 -8.72
N PRO A 165 0.23 -6.11 -9.26
CA PRO A 165 0.98 -6.34 -10.48
C PRO A 165 0.32 -5.72 -11.72
N SER A 166 1.06 -5.70 -12.82
CA SER A 166 0.53 -5.25 -14.12
C SER A 166 -0.51 -6.24 -14.65
N GLY A 167 -1.52 -5.75 -15.35
CA GLY A 167 -2.52 -6.62 -16.01
C GLY A 167 -3.69 -7.06 -15.12
N VAL A 168 -3.68 -6.81 -13.81
CA VAL A 168 -4.77 -7.20 -12.90
C VAL A 168 -6.03 -6.34 -13.01
N GLY A 169 -6.00 -5.26 -13.82
CA GLY A 169 -7.16 -4.42 -14.07
C GLY A 169 -7.29 -3.21 -13.13
N LYS A 170 -6.22 -2.75 -12.47
CA LYS A 170 -6.27 -1.56 -11.57
C LYS A 170 -6.87 -0.32 -12.26
N SER A 171 -6.40 0.01 -13.45
CA SER A 171 -6.91 1.18 -14.20
C SER A 171 -8.38 1.01 -14.59
N SER A 172 -8.79 -0.19 -14.99
CA SER A 172 -10.18 -0.51 -15.30
C SER A 172 -11.07 -0.37 -14.06
N MET A 173 -10.59 -0.87 -12.92
CA MET A 173 -11.28 -0.77 -11.63
C MET A 173 -11.46 0.70 -11.22
N LEU A 174 -10.42 1.51 -11.30
CA LEU A 174 -10.47 2.91 -10.95
C LEU A 174 -11.41 3.70 -11.87
N ASN A 175 -11.39 3.43 -13.18
CA ASN A 175 -12.33 4.03 -14.11
C ASN A 175 -13.78 3.59 -13.86
N ALA A 176 -14.00 2.34 -13.43
CA ALA A 176 -15.33 1.85 -13.07
C ALA A 176 -15.84 2.49 -11.77
N LEU A 177 -14.96 2.69 -10.79
CA LEU A 177 -15.32 3.36 -9.53
C LEU A 177 -15.55 4.85 -9.68
N GLN A 178 -14.78 5.52 -10.54
CA GLN A 178 -14.92 6.95 -10.84
C GLN A 178 -14.55 7.23 -12.30
N PRO A 179 -15.52 7.34 -13.21
CA PRO A 179 -15.26 7.67 -14.61
C PRO A 179 -14.51 8.99 -14.76
N GLY A 180 -13.49 8.98 -15.62
CA GLY A 180 -12.69 10.17 -15.92
C GLY A 180 -11.53 10.44 -14.95
N ILE A 181 -11.27 9.56 -13.99
CA ILE A 181 -10.07 9.67 -13.16
C ILE A 181 -8.83 9.36 -14.03
N ALA A 182 -8.04 10.39 -14.32
CA ALA A 182 -6.83 10.26 -15.14
C ALA A 182 -5.64 9.94 -14.23
N LEU A 183 -5.33 8.65 -14.05
CA LEU A 183 -4.10 8.24 -13.39
C LEU A 183 -2.93 8.27 -14.37
N GLN A 184 -1.75 8.67 -13.91
CA GLN A 184 -0.49 8.49 -14.62
C GLN A 184 -0.08 7.00 -14.60
N THR A 185 -0.90 6.14 -15.25
CA THR A 185 -0.56 4.73 -15.38
C THR A 185 0.59 4.56 -16.36
N GLY A 186 1.54 3.67 -16.05
CA GLY A 186 2.81 3.50 -16.76
C GLY A 186 2.76 3.19 -18.27
N LYS A 187 1.58 3.13 -18.89
CA LYS A 187 1.43 3.00 -20.37
C LYS A 187 1.50 4.32 -21.13
N VAL A 188 1.39 5.46 -20.47
CA VAL A 188 1.49 6.79 -21.14
C VAL A 188 2.94 7.20 -21.35
N SER A 189 3.91 6.56 -20.69
CA SER A 189 5.33 6.87 -20.87
C SER A 189 5.94 6.40 -22.20
N GLU A 190 5.24 5.58 -22.98
CA GLU A 190 5.75 5.11 -24.28
C GLU A 190 5.46 6.06 -25.44
N LYS A 191 4.53 7.01 -25.29
CA LYS A 191 4.13 7.92 -26.37
C LYS A 191 4.67 9.36 -26.28
N ILE A 192 5.29 9.74 -25.18
CA ILE A 192 5.95 11.06 -25.08
C ILE A 192 7.46 10.84 -24.93
N GLY A 193 8.18 11.21 -25.97
CA GLY A 193 9.59 10.96 -26.24
C GLY A 193 10.53 11.01 -25.03
N ARG A 194 11.51 10.12 -25.08
CA ARG A 194 12.70 10.00 -24.24
C ARG A 194 13.21 11.32 -23.67
N GLY A 195 12.84 11.61 -22.40
CA GLY A 195 13.52 12.59 -21.58
C GLY A 195 13.98 11.89 -20.30
N ARG A 196 15.30 11.78 -20.09
CA ARG A 196 15.94 11.37 -18.84
C ARG A 196 15.37 12.23 -17.70
N HIS A 197 14.98 11.60 -16.56
CA HIS A 197 14.41 12.17 -15.34
C HIS A 197 12.89 12.41 -15.35
N THR A 198 12.10 11.33 -15.38
CA THR A 198 10.75 11.39 -14.84
C THR A 198 10.84 11.30 -13.32
N THR A 199 10.95 12.44 -12.67
CA THR A 199 10.81 12.56 -11.22
C THR A 199 9.39 12.11 -10.86
N ARG A 200 9.27 11.00 -10.15
CA ARG A 200 8.00 10.36 -9.80
C ARG A 200 7.41 11.11 -8.62
N TYR A 201 6.45 11.98 -8.87
CA TYR A 201 5.75 12.71 -7.82
C TYR A 201 4.50 11.95 -7.40
N ALA A 202 4.32 11.82 -6.10
CA ALA A 202 3.06 11.36 -5.53
C ALA A 202 2.08 12.53 -5.46
N GLN A 203 0.82 12.31 -5.83
CA GLN A 203 -0.26 13.29 -5.66
C GLN A 203 -1.53 12.61 -5.15
N LEU A 204 -2.37 13.38 -4.48
CA LEU A 204 -3.70 12.98 -4.06
C LEU A 204 -4.72 13.57 -5.04
N LEU A 205 -5.50 12.71 -5.67
CA LEU A 205 -6.60 13.09 -6.54
C LEU A 205 -7.91 12.95 -5.76
N PRO A 206 -8.82 13.92 -5.84
CA PRO A 206 -10.13 13.79 -5.22
C PRO A 206 -10.85 12.53 -5.72
N PHE A 207 -11.31 11.71 -4.79
CA PHE A 207 -11.94 10.44 -5.07
C PHE A 207 -12.97 10.10 -4.00
N ASN A 208 -14.22 9.95 -4.39
CA ASN A 208 -15.31 9.42 -3.55
C ASN A 208 -15.35 10.02 -2.13
N GLY A 209 -15.38 11.34 -2.02
CA GLY A 209 -15.36 12.07 -0.74
C GLY A 209 -14.02 12.10 0.00
N GLY A 210 -13.04 11.32 -0.44
CA GLY A 210 -11.66 11.28 0.04
C GLY A 210 -10.66 11.53 -1.07
N TYR A 211 -9.58 10.75 -1.10
CA TYR A 211 -8.51 10.89 -2.08
C TYR A 211 -7.98 9.54 -2.56
N LEU A 212 -7.58 9.52 -3.81
CA LEU A 212 -6.78 8.47 -4.38
C LEU A 212 -5.33 8.94 -4.53
N ALA A 213 -4.41 8.16 -3.99
CA ALA A 213 -2.98 8.38 -4.18
C ALA A 213 -2.57 7.93 -5.59
N ASP A 214 -2.24 8.90 -6.45
CA ASP A 214 -1.65 8.64 -7.76
C ASP A 214 -0.13 8.62 -7.60
N THR A 215 0.43 7.41 -7.64
CA THR A 215 1.86 7.19 -7.46
C THR A 215 2.37 6.17 -8.46
N PRO A 216 3.27 6.58 -9.36
CA PRO A 216 3.94 5.61 -10.23
C PRO A 216 4.77 4.64 -9.37
N GLY A 217 4.59 3.34 -9.58
CA GLY A 217 5.43 2.31 -8.95
C GLY A 217 4.83 1.57 -7.75
N PHE A 218 3.57 1.78 -7.39
CA PHE A 218 2.86 0.94 -6.41
C PHE A 218 2.72 -0.54 -6.85
N GLY A 219 3.10 -0.87 -8.08
CA GLY A 219 3.08 -2.24 -8.58
C GLY A 219 4.16 -3.16 -8.00
N ASN A 220 5.21 -2.59 -7.39
CA ASN A 220 6.35 -3.33 -6.86
C ASN A 220 6.63 -2.93 -5.41
N LEU A 221 5.69 -3.20 -4.52
CA LEU A 221 5.93 -3.13 -3.09
C LEU A 221 6.81 -4.32 -2.72
N LEU A 222 8.12 -4.10 -2.69
CA LEU A 222 9.07 -5.10 -2.25
C LEU A 222 9.20 -5.05 -0.73
N ALA A 223 9.42 -6.20 -0.11
CA ALA A 223 9.74 -6.34 1.31
C ALA A 223 11.16 -5.78 1.65
N GLU A 224 11.59 -4.72 0.93
CA GLU A 224 12.85 -4.05 1.18
C GLU A 224 12.83 -3.46 2.59
N ASN A 225 13.90 -3.74 3.34
CA ASN A 225 14.13 -3.26 4.71
C ASN A 225 13.26 -3.89 5.83
N ILE A 226 12.65 -5.04 5.62
CA ILE A 226 12.12 -5.84 6.75
C ILE A 226 13.29 -6.56 7.45
N ASP A 227 13.35 -6.47 8.77
CA ASP A 227 14.26 -7.33 9.51
C ASP A 227 13.70 -8.76 9.50
N ALA A 228 14.56 -9.74 9.11
CA ALA A 228 14.20 -11.15 9.08
C ALA A 228 13.61 -11.63 10.42
N ARG A 229 14.10 -11.07 11.55
CA ARG A 229 13.63 -11.41 12.91
C ARG A 229 12.26 -10.82 13.25
N GLU A 230 11.77 -9.89 12.45
CA GLU A 230 10.50 -9.20 12.67
C GLU A 230 9.42 -9.56 11.64
N LEU A 231 9.78 -10.30 10.58
CA LEU A 231 8.86 -10.64 9.49
C LEU A 231 7.57 -11.29 10.01
N TYR A 232 7.66 -12.18 10.99
CA TYR A 232 6.49 -12.87 11.56
C TYR A 232 5.41 -11.91 12.09
N LYS A 233 5.81 -10.74 12.58
CA LYS A 233 4.88 -9.71 13.09
C LYS A 233 3.94 -9.16 12.00
N TYR A 234 4.33 -9.29 10.73
CA TYR A 234 3.61 -8.80 9.57
C TYR A 234 2.75 -9.88 8.89
N PHE A 235 2.66 -11.05 9.53
CA PHE A 235 1.68 -12.09 9.25
C PHE A 235 0.67 -12.08 10.39
N ARG A 236 -0.38 -11.24 10.26
CA ARG A 236 -1.27 -10.87 11.38
C ARG A 236 -1.91 -12.06 12.08
N GLU A 237 -2.17 -13.14 11.35
CA GLU A 237 -2.73 -14.39 11.90
C GLU A 237 -1.76 -15.14 12.82
N PHE A 238 -0.43 -14.96 12.69
CA PHE A 238 0.54 -15.64 13.53
C PHE A 238 0.42 -15.24 15.00
N LYS A 239 0.10 -13.98 15.27
CA LYS A 239 -0.08 -13.42 16.61
C LYS A 239 -1.03 -14.25 17.49
N ASN A 240 -2.03 -14.87 16.88
CA ASN A 240 -3.03 -15.67 17.61
C ASN A 240 -2.45 -16.97 18.15
N PHE A 241 -1.29 -17.41 17.68
CA PHE A 241 -0.68 -18.71 17.98
C PHE A 241 0.71 -18.62 18.61
N GLU A 242 1.29 -17.42 18.75
CA GLU A 242 2.61 -17.21 19.34
C GLU A 242 2.71 -17.70 20.78
N HIS A 243 1.60 -17.68 21.54
CA HIS A 243 1.53 -18.17 22.91
C HIS A 243 1.87 -19.68 23.05
N GLY A 244 1.72 -20.45 21.97
CA GLY A 244 2.13 -21.85 21.90
C GLY A 244 3.60 -22.10 21.60
N CYS A 245 4.42 -21.04 21.44
CA CYS A 245 5.86 -21.17 21.20
C CYS A 245 6.62 -21.30 22.51
N LYS A 246 7.54 -22.30 22.57
CA LYS A 246 8.40 -22.49 23.73
C LYS A 246 9.56 -21.47 23.77
N PHE A 247 10.00 -20.99 22.63
CA PHE A 247 11.17 -20.12 22.50
C PHE A 247 10.72 -18.67 22.25
N VAL A 248 11.44 -17.71 22.88
CA VAL A 248 11.22 -16.27 22.70
C VAL A 248 12.58 -15.60 22.51
N PRO A 249 12.86 -14.99 21.35
CA PRO A 249 12.01 -14.92 20.15
C PRO A 249 11.92 -16.25 19.40
N CYS A 250 10.78 -16.53 18.77
CA CYS A 250 10.57 -17.65 17.87
C CYS A 250 10.53 -17.13 16.42
N THR A 251 11.29 -17.78 15.55
CA THR A 251 11.27 -17.44 14.12
C THR A 251 10.25 -18.28 13.33
N HIS A 252 9.57 -19.19 14.02
CA HIS A 252 8.56 -20.10 13.46
C HIS A 252 9.08 -20.95 12.30
N THR A 253 10.36 -21.27 12.28
CA THR A 253 11.02 -22.05 11.22
C THR A 253 11.44 -23.44 11.72
N HIS A 254 12.55 -23.51 12.45
CA HIS A 254 13.18 -24.76 12.88
C HIS A 254 12.91 -25.12 14.35
N GLU A 255 12.27 -24.24 15.09
CA GLU A 255 11.97 -24.48 16.51
C GLU A 255 11.07 -25.70 16.69
N PRO A 256 11.41 -26.66 17.57
CA PRO A 256 10.68 -27.92 17.68
C PRO A 256 9.30 -27.79 18.31
N VAL A 257 9.10 -26.78 19.18
CA VAL A 257 7.80 -26.46 19.80
C VAL A 257 7.39 -25.05 19.39
N CYS A 258 6.49 -24.97 18.43
CA CYS A 258 6.08 -23.71 17.80
C CYS A 258 4.56 -23.70 17.57
N GLY A 259 3.85 -22.78 18.22
CA GLY A 259 2.40 -22.64 18.08
C GLY A 259 1.94 -22.30 16.67
N VAL A 260 2.74 -21.52 15.92
CA VAL A 260 2.43 -21.19 14.52
C VAL A 260 2.51 -22.43 13.63
N LYS A 261 3.56 -23.26 13.75
CA LYS A 261 3.70 -24.50 12.96
C LYS A 261 2.57 -25.49 13.30
N ASN A 262 2.25 -25.66 14.57
CA ASN A 262 1.12 -26.50 14.98
C ASN A 262 -0.20 -25.98 14.37
N ALA A 263 -0.41 -24.66 14.35
CA ALA A 263 -1.60 -24.06 13.73
C ALA A 263 -1.67 -24.28 12.21
N VAL A 264 -0.54 -24.37 11.53
CA VAL A 264 -0.47 -24.77 10.10
C VAL A 264 -0.87 -26.24 9.94
N GLU A 265 -0.31 -27.15 10.76
CA GLU A 265 -0.62 -28.57 10.73
C GLU A 265 -2.11 -28.85 11.02
N GLU A 266 -2.70 -28.07 11.93
CA GLU A 266 -4.14 -28.13 12.26
C GLU A 266 -5.00 -27.42 11.23
N GLY A 267 -4.43 -26.85 10.17
CA GLY A 267 -5.14 -26.08 9.15
C GLY A 267 -5.76 -24.76 9.66
N LYS A 268 -5.37 -24.26 10.84
CA LYS A 268 -5.80 -22.95 11.37
C LYS A 268 -5.11 -21.79 10.66
N ILE A 269 -3.89 -21.97 10.23
CA ILE A 269 -3.16 -21.10 9.30
C ILE A 269 -3.10 -21.83 7.96
N ALA A 270 -3.36 -21.14 6.87
CA ALA A 270 -3.25 -21.73 5.53
C ALA A 270 -1.78 -22.06 5.20
N ALA A 271 -1.54 -23.26 4.68
CA ALA A 271 -0.19 -23.71 4.31
C ALA A 271 0.48 -22.74 3.33
N SER A 272 -0.26 -22.23 2.34
CA SER A 272 0.24 -21.26 1.35
C SER A 272 0.76 -19.97 1.98
N ARG A 273 0.12 -19.49 3.07
CA ARG A 273 0.58 -18.32 3.81
C ARG A 273 1.90 -18.59 4.54
N TYR A 274 2.02 -19.76 5.15
CA TYR A 274 3.25 -20.16 5.83
C TYR A 274 4.39 -20.40 4.83
N GLU A 275 4.12 -21.00 3.68
CA GLU A 275 5.09 -21.16 2.59
C GLU A 275 5.58 -19.80 2.08
N SER A 276 4.67 -18.84 1.88
CA SER A 276 5.03 -17.47 1.52
C SER A 276 5.91 -16.81 2.59
N TYR A 277 5.58 -17.01 3.88
CA TYR A 277 6.39 -16.52 4.98
C TYR A 277 7.84 -17.03 4.91
N LEU A 278 8.03 -18.33 4.71
CA LEU A 278 9.36 -18.93 4.59
C LEU A 278 10.11 -18.40 3.37
N ALA A 279 9.44 -18.32 2.22
CA ALA A 279 10.04 -17.78 0.99
C ALA A 279 10.48 -16.31 1.12
N ILE A 280 9.66 -15.47 1.75
CA ILE A 280 10.01 -14.07 2.02
C ILE A 280 11.17 -13.97 3.01
N LEU A 281 11.17 -14.79 4.05
CA LEU A 281 12.25 -14.83 5.05
C LEU A 281 13.59 -15.17 4.41
N ASP A 282 13.63 -16.16 3.54
CA ASP A 282 14.83 -16.57 2.82
C ASP A 282 15.31 -15.49 1.86
N GLU A 283 14.41 -14.83 1.14
CA GLU A 283 14.75 -13.70 0.26
C GLU A 283 15.38 -12.54 1.05
N ILE A 284 14.84 -12.20 2.21
CA ILE A 284 15.40 -11.16 3.09
C ILE A 284 16.80 -11.52 3.57
N LYS A 285 17.03 -12.78 3.96
CA LYS A 285 18.36 -13.27 4.37
C LYS A 285 19.38 -13.16 3.24
N LEU A 286 19.03 -13.62 2.04
CA LEU A 286 19.87 -13.54 0.85
C LEU A 286 20.23 -12.10 0.46
N LEU A 287 19.29 -11.16 0.58
CA LEU A 287 19.55 -9.74 0.31
C LEU A 287 20.54 -9.13 1.32
N LYS A 288 20.42 -9.50 2.60
CA LYS A 288 21.36 -9.05 3.64
C LYS A 288 22.78 -9.58 3.41
N GLU A 289 22.93 -10.86 3.05
CA GLU A 289 24.24 -11.45 2.72
C GLU A 289 24.92 -10.75 1.55
N LYS A 290 24.16 -10.40 0.51
CA LYS A 290 24.67 -9.67 -0.66
C LYS A 290 25.05 -8.22 -0.33
N SER A 291 24.35 -7.58 0.58
CA SER A 291 24.64 -6.19 1.01
C SER A 291 25.79 -6.11 2.01
N GLY A 292 26.01 -7.13 2.83
CA GLY A 292 27.14 -7.21 3.78
C GLY A 292 28.49 -7.59 3.15
N LYS A 293 28.49 -7.96 1.87
CA LYS A 293 29.70 -8.28 1.09
C LYS A 293 30.20 -7.08 0.25
N ARG A 294 29.61 -5.91 0.38
CA ARG A 294 30.06 -4.66 -0.21
C ARG A 294 30.59 -3.72 0.87
#